data_a3e3c19c2e9d73ba3935840bd5544b57
#
_entry.id   a3e3c19c2e9d73ba3935840bd5544b57
#
_cell.length_a   1.000
_cell.length_b   1.000
_cell.length_c   1.000
_cell.angle_alpha   90.00
_cell.angle_beta   90.00
_cell.angle_gamma   90.00
#
_symmetry.space_group_name_H-M   'P 1'
#
loop_
_entity.id
_entity.type
_entity.pdbx_description
1 polymer ?
#
loop_
_entity_poly.entity_id
_entity_poly.type
_entity_poly.pdbx_seq_one_letter_code
_entity_poly.pdbx_strand_id
1 'polypeptide(L)'
;MGFLDHPLIDRVRRNHALEHATIHVLSRRYRDLHVMGRSTPNGFILYGDLPTDAVQEAAQEALERLRAGEHYLAVHPTCGTNAVAAGTLAGLGAFLVLSPRRRSVTEWLGRLPTVLLVTTLGFILGQRLGLALQASLTTDPRVGNLRVVAVVREERGPMVIHHVYTEYA
;
A
#
# COMPACT_ATOMS: atom_id res chain seq x y z
N MET A 1 9.53 -0.04 -24.71
CA MET A 1 9.02 0.62 -23.47
C MET A 1 7.97 -0.29 -22.89
N GLY A 2 8.19 -0.80 -21.67
CA GLY A 2 7.19 -1.62 -20.99
C GLY A 2 6.09 -0.75 -20.40
N PHE A 3 4.96 -1.35 -20.04
CA PHE A 3 3.84 -0.66 -19.39
C PHE A 3 4.26 0.08 -18.11
N LEU A 4 5.21 -0.47 -17.36
CA LEU A 4 5.73 0.13 -16.12
C LEU A 4 6.65 1.34 -16.37
N ASP A 5 7.17 1.51 -17.58
CA ASP A 5 8.04 2.62 -17.95
C ASP A 5 7.26 3.88 -18.38
N HIS A 6 5.92 3.80 -18.38
CA HIS A 6 5.08 4.97 -18.68
C HIS A 6 5.29 6.05 -17.60
N PRO A 7 5.59 7.31 -17.97
CA PRO A 7 5.97 8.36 -17.01
C PRO A 7 5.03 8.56 -15.82
N LEU A 8 3.72 8.44 -16.03
CA LEU A 8 2.74 8.56 -14.94
C LEU A 8 2.79 7.36 -13.98
N ILE A 9 3.00 6.15 -14.51
CA ILE A 9 3.09 4.93 -13.71
C ILE A 9 4.37 4.95 -12.89
N ASP A 10 5.50 5.31 -13.51
CA ASP A 10 6.79 5.43 -12.84
C ASP A 10 6.71 6.45 -11.68
N ARG A 11 6.11 7.62 -11.91
CA ARG A 11 5.89 8.62 -10.86
C ARG A 11 5.07 8.07 -9.68
N VAL A 12 3.94 7.42 -9.96
CA VAL A 12 3.10 6.83 -8.91
C VAL A 12 3.87 5.76 -8.13
N ARG A 13 4.64 4.91 -8.79
CA ARG A 13 5.44 3.85 -8.15
C ARG A 13 6.51 4.40 -7.22
N ARG A 14 7.22 5.48 -7.62
CA ARG A 14 8.23 6.13 -6.78
C ARG A 14 7.59 6.90 -5.62
N ASN A 15 6.49 7.59 -5.85
CA ASN A 15 5.73 8.24 -4.79
C ASN A 15 5.16 7.22 -3.80
N HIS A 16 4.76 6.02 -4.27
CA HIS A 16 4.31 4.93 -3.42
C HIS A 16 5.44 4.36 -2.54
N ALA A 17 6.63 4.23 -3.11
CA ALA A 17 7.81 3.86 -2.34
C ALA A 17 8.14 4.90 -1.26
N LEU A 18 8.05 6.20 -1.59
CA LEU A 18 8.29 7.28 -0.64
C LEU A 18 7.20 7.36 0.43
N GLU A 19 5.93 7.15 0.08
CA GLU A 19 4.81 7.05 1.03
C GLU A 19 5.08 5.97 2.08
N HIS A 20 5.40 4.74 1.64
CA HIS A 20 5.71 3.63 2.55
C HIS A 20 6.91 3.95 3.44
N ALA A 21 7.99 4.47 2.87
CA ALA A 21 9.16 4.85 3.63
C ALA A 21 8.85 5.95 4.67
N THR A 22 8.00 6.92 4.32
CA THR A 22 7.53 7.96 5.24
C THR A 22 6.73 7.35 6.40
N ILE A 23 5.82 6.42 6.13
CA ILE A 23 5.04 5.72 7.16
C ILE A 23 5.99 4.90 8.07
N HIS A 24 7.02 4.25 7.52
CA HIS A 24 8.02 3.56 8.33
C HIS A 24 8.80 4.50 9.26
N VAL A 25 9.18 5.68 8.80
CA VAL A 25 9.85 6.68 9.65
C VAL A 25 8.91 7.17 10.74
N LEU A 26 7.66 7.52 10.39
CA LEU A 26 6.65 7.97 11.35
C LEU A 26 6.34 6.90 12.40
N SER A 27 6.22 5.63 12.01
CA SER A 27 5.91 4.53 12.93
C SER A 27 7.01 4.25 13.96
N ARG A 28 8.25 4.66 13.70
CA ARG A 28 9.34 4.62 14.68
C ARG A 28 9.27 5.75 15.70
N ARG A 29 8.69 6.89 15.32
CA ARG A 29 8.54 8.08 16.18
C ARG A 29 7.26 8.03 17.02
N TYR A 30 6.18 7.45 16.46
CA TYR A 30 4.84 7.40 17.07
C TYR A 30 4.41 5.95 17.26
N ARG A 31 4.29 5.48 18.52
CA ARG A 31 3.99 4.06 18.85
C ARG A 31 2.60 3.60 18.38
N ASP A 32 1.60 4.48 18.48
CA ASP A 32 0.20 4.17 18.13
C ASP A 32 -0.22 4.89 16.84
N LEU A 33 0.64 4.80 15.82
CA LEU A 33 0.41 5.48 14.57
C LEU A 33 -0.74 4.83 13.79
N HIS A 34 -1.83 5.58 13.61
CA HIS A 34 -2.96 5.21 12.76
C HIS A 34 -2.95 6.12 11.53
N VAL A 35 -2.24 5.71 10.50
CA VAL A 35 -2.10 6.47 9.25
C VAL A 35 -2.39 5.56 8.07
N MET A 36 -3.16 6.08 7.12
CA MET A 36 -3.39 5.47 5.82
C MET A 36 -2.79 6.37 4.73
N GLY A 37 -2.12 5.77 3.76
CA GLY A 37 -1.53 6.48 2.65
C GLY A 37 -2.21 6.19 1.32
N ARG A 38 -2.09 7.13 0.38
CA ARG A 38 -2.51 6.98 -1.02
C ARG A 38 -1.59 7.75 -1.93
N SER A 39 -0.91 7.06 -2.84
CA SER A 39 -0.02 7.67 -3.82
C SER A 39 -0.75 8.26 -5.02
N THR A 40 -0.17 9.32 -5.58
CA THR A 40 -0.63 10.04 -6.77
C THR A 40 0.57 10.34 -7.69
N PRO A 41 0.36 10.78 -8.94
CA PRO A 41 1.47 11.20 -9.80
C PRO A 41 2.26 12.40 -9.29
N ASN A 42 1.65 13.24 -8.43
CA ASN A 42 2.25 14.49 -7.93
C ASN A 42 2.71 14.38 -6.47
N GLY A 43 2.77 13.16 -5.91
CA GLY A 43 3.14 12.93 -4.52
C GLY A 43 2.29 11.85 -3.86
N PHE A 44 1.94 12.06 -2.59
CA PHE A 44 1.07 11.15 -1.86
C PHE A 44 0.25 11.90 -0.80
N ILE A 45 -0.79 11.24 -0.32
CA ILE A 45 -1.71 11.77 0.69
C ILE A 45 -1.62 10.86 1.91
N LEU A 46 -1.48 11.44 3.10
CA LEU A 46 -1.57 10.73 4.37
C LEU A 46 -2.83 11.17 5.11
N TYR A 47 -3.61 10.20 5.56
CA TYR A 47 -4.79 10.38 6.40
C TYR A 47 -4.41 10.01 7.83
N GLY A 48 -4.46 10.96 8.75
CA GLY A 48 -4.12 10.76 10.15
C GLY A 48 -3.76 12.08 10.83
N ASP A 49 -4.08 12.19 12.11
CA ASP A 49 -3.78 13.39 12.90
C ASP A 49 -2.34 13.39 13.38
N LEU A 50 -1.50 14.08 12.62
CA LEU A 50 -0.07 14.27 12.87
C LEU A 50 0.31 15.75 12.78
N PRO A 51 1.38 16.18 13.44
CA PRO A 51 1.99 17.49 13.18
C PRO A 51 2.51 17.55 11.73
N THR A 52 2.27 18.66 11.05
CA THR A 52 2.67 18.83 9.63
C THR A 52 4.18 18.83 9.45
N ASP A 53 4.90 19.43 10.39
CA ASP A 53 6.36 19.42 10.46
C ASP A 53 6.92 18.01 10.61
N ALA A 54 6.32 17.18 11.47
CA ALA A 54 6.71 15.79 11.60
C ALA A 54 6.51 14.98 10.31
N VAL A 55 5.42 15.23 9.57
CA VAL A 55 5.21 14.60 8.25
C VAL A 55 6.25 15.06 7.24
N GLN A 56 6.57 16.36 7.22
CA GLN A 56 7.56 16.92 6.32
C GLN A 56 8.96 16.37 6.59
N GLU A 57 9.39 16.37 7.85
CA GLU A 57 10.69 15.79 8.26
C GLU A 57 10.77 14.30 7.94
N ALA A 58 9.70 13.54 8.23
CA ALA A 58 9.68 12.11 7.95
C ALA A 58 9.74 11.82 6.44
N ALA A 59 9.07 12.63 5.60
CA ALA A 59 9.14 12.47 4.15
C ALA A 59 10.53 12.79 3.59
N GLN A 60 11.22 13.80 4.13
CA GLN A 60 12.59 14.12 3.75
C GLN A 60 13.57 13.03 4.20
N GLU A 61 13.50 12.59 5.46
CA GLU A 61 14.31 11.48 5.97
C GLU A 61 14.10 10.21 5.14
N ALA A 62 12.83 9.87 4.85
CA ALA A 62 12.48 8.71 4.04
C ALA A 62 13.11 8.77 2.63
N LEU A 63 13.09 9.96 2.01
CA LEU A 63 13.69 10.18 0.70
C LEU A 63 15.21 9.98 0.72
N GLU A 64 15.89 10.51 1.73
CA GLU A 64 17.33 10.35 1.92
C GLU A 64 17.71 8.89 2.15
N ARG A 65 16.96 8.17 2.97
CA ARG A 65 17.17 6.76 3.26
C ARG A 65 16.96 5.88 2.03
N LEU A 66 15.92 6.14 1.22
CA LEU A 66 15.73 5.45 -0.06
C LEU A 66 16.89 5.71 -1.03
N ARG A 67 17.43 6.95 -1.09
CA ARG A 67 18.63 7.28 -1.87
C ARG A 67 19.90 6.60 -1.35
N ALA A 68 19.99 6.40 -0.04
CA ALA A 68 21.08 5.66 0.60
C ALA A 68 21.00 4.14 0.38
N GLY A 69 19.94 3.65 -0.34
CA GLY A 69 19.79 2.24 -0.68
C GLY A 69 18.95 1.42 0.29
N GLU A 70 18.25 2.04 1.27
CA GLU A 70 17.35 1.33 2.18
C GLU A 70 16.03 0.96 1.49
N HIS A 71 16.12 0.19 0.40
CA HIS A 71 15.00 -0.13 -0.49
C HIS A 71 13.89 -0.95 0.17
N TYR A 72 14.17 -1.64 1.27
CA TYR A 72 13.18 -2.38 2.04
C TYR A 72 12.07 -1.47 2.60
N LEU A 73 12.34 -0.17 2.77
CA LEU A 73 11.35 0.81 3.21
C LEU A 73 10.20 1.04 2.20
N ALA A 74 10.41 0.68 0.93
CA ALA A 74 9.39 0.78 -0.10
C ALA A 74 8.28 -0.30 0.02
N VAL A 75 8.43 -1.28 0.90
CA VAL A 75 7.47 -2.35 1.11
C VAL A 75 6.86 -2.21 2.50
N HIS A 76 5.52 -2.16 2.59
CA HIS A 76 4.82 -1.98 3.87
C HIS A 76 3.78 -3.09 4.08
N PRO A 77 3.74 -3.75 5.26
CA PRO A 77 2.87 -4.90 5.51
C PRO A 77 1.38 -4.56 5.49
N THR A 78 0.98 -3.33 5.79
CA THR A 78 -0.43 -2.90 5.82
C THR A 78 -0.88 -2.16 4.56
N CYS A 79 -0.10 -2.20 3.47
CA CYS A 79 -0.47 -1.60 2.19
C CYS A 79 -1.73 -2.23 1.59
N GLY A 80 -2.58 -1.40 0.96
CA GLY A 80 -3.79 -1.83 0.27
C GLY A 80 -3.56 -2.90 -0.81
N THR A 81 -2.39 -2.93 -1.43
CA THR A 81 -1.99 -3.98 -2.39
C THR A 81 -2.07 -5.38 -1.75
N ASN A 82 -1.66 -5.53 -0.48
CA ASN A 82 -1.74 -6.80 0.24
C ASN A 82 -3.20 -7.20 0.48
N ALA A 83 -4.04 -6.25 0.88
CA ALA A 83 -5.46 -6.50 1.10
C ALA A 83 -6.17 -6.93 -0.18
N VAL A 84 -5.87 -6.26 -1.31
CA VAL A 84 -6.44 -6.61 -2.63
C VAL A 84 -5.96 -8.00 -3.06
N ALA A 85 -4.67 -8.31 -2.97
CA ALA A 85 -4.14 -9.63 -3.32
C ALA A 85 -4.74 -10.74 -2.44
N ALA A 86 -4.82 -10.51 -1.13
CA ALA A 86 -5.41 -11.45 -0.18
C ALA A 86 -6.90 -11.68 -0.45
N GLY A 87 -7.67 -10.60 -0.63
CA GLY A 87 -9.10 -10.67 -0.93
C GLY A 87 -9.37 -11.36 -2.27
N THR A 88 -8.56 -11.09 -3.29
CA THR A 88 -8.68 -11.73 -4.60
C THR A 88 -8.45 -13.24 -4.51
N LEU A 89 -7.37 -13.71 -3.88
CA LEU A 89 -7.11 -15.14 -3.76
C LEU A 89 -8.15 -15.85 -2.88
N ALA A 90 -8.55 -15.23 -1.77
CA ALA A 90 -9.60 -15.77 -0.92
C ALA A 90 -10.94 -15.87 -1.67
N GLY A 91 -11.32 -14.79 -2.37
CA GLY A 91 -12.57 -14.74 -3.16
C GLY A 91 -12.60 -15.73 -4.31
N LEU A 92 -11.50 -15.86 -5.07
CA LEU A 92 -11.37 -16.88 -6.12
C LEU A 92 -11.47 -18.28 -5.55
N GLY A 93 -10.81 -18.56 -4.42
CA GLY A 93 -10.90 -19.84 -3.73
C GLY A 93 -12.34 -20.18 -3.32
N ALA A 94 -13.05 -19.23 -2.69
CA ALA A 94 -14.48 -19.40 -2.35
C ALA A 94 -15.34 -19.64 -3.60
N PHE A 95 -15.13 -18.84 -4.65
CA PHE A 95 -15.86 -18.97 -5.91
C PHE A 95 -15.69 -20.36 -6.53
N LEU A 96 -14.47 -20.88 -6.58
CA LEU A 96 -14.19 -22.23 -7.14
C LEU A 96 -14.87 -23.34 -6.34
N VAL A 97 -14.88 -23.25 -5.02
CA VAL A 97 -15.54 -24.25 -4.15
C VAL A 97 -17.06 -24.17 -4.26
N LEU A 98 -17.62 -22.96 -4.40
CA LEU A 98 -19.06 -22.70 -4.46
C LEU A 98 -19.63 -22.70 -5.89
N SER A 99 -18.77 -22.77 -6.91
CA SER A 99 -19.13 -22.65 -8.32
C SER A 99 -20.42 -23.40 -8.70
N PRO A 100 -21.28 -22.80 -9.54
CA PRO A 100 -22.70 -23.11 -9.62
C PRO A 100 -22.99 -24.47 -10.28
N ARG A 101 -23.39 -25.42 -9.45
CA ARG A 101 -24.22 -26.56 -9.84
C ARG A 101 -25.51 -26.46 -9.02
N ARG A 102 -26.67 -26.81 -9.61
CA ARG A 102 -27.93 -26.90 -8.85
C ARG A 102 -27.71 -27.82 -7.66
N ARG A 103 -27.78 -27.31 -6.43
CA ARG A 103 -27.48 -28.04 -5.19
C ARG A 103 -28.56 -27.76 -4.16
N SER A 104 -28.78 -28.74 -3.28
CA SER A 104 -29.62 -28.58 -2.10
C SER A 104 -28.90 -27.67 -1.07
N VAL A 105 -29.67 -27.05 -0.18
CA VAL A 105 -29.14 -26.22 0.92
C VAL A 105 -28.18 -27.02 1.80
N THR A 106 -28.48 -28.29 2.03
CA THR A 106 -27.65 -29.22 2.85
C THR A 106 -26.28 -29.45 2.22
N GLU A 107 -26.18 -29.62 0.89
CA GLU A 107 -24.91 -29.78 0.17
C GLU A 107 -24.09 -28.49 0.18
N TRP A 108 -24.77 -27.33 0.15
CA TRP A 108 -24.11 -26.02 0.25
C TRP A 108 -23.51 -25.84 1.64
N LEU A 109 -24.27 -26.10 2.72
CA LEU A 109 -23.80 -26.04 4.09
C LEU A 109 -22.65 -27.02 4.37
N GLY A 110 -22.68 -28.22 3.78
CA GLY A 110 -21.62 -29.21 3.91
C GLY A 110 -20.27 -28.76 3.33
N ARG A 111 -20.24 -27.72 2.48
CA ARG A 111 -19.00 -27.16 1.92
C ARG A 111 -18.39 -26.04 2.73
N LEU A 112 -19.09 -25.49 3.71
CA LEU A 112 -18.59 -24.39 4.53
C LEU A 112 -17.20 -24.66 5.12
N PRO A 113 -16.87 -25.84 5.68
CA PRO A 113 -15.53 -26.11 6.16
C PRO A 113 -14.46 -26.00 5.07
N THR A 114 -14.76 -26.49 3.86
CA THR A 114 -13.84 -26.39 2.72
C THR A 114 -13.68 -24.94 2.25
N VAL A 115 -14.77 -24.16 2.21
CA VAL A 115 -14.72 -22.72 1.89
C VAL A 115 -13.86 -21.99 2.88
N LEU A 116 -14.09 -22.19 4.19
CA LEU A 116 -13.29 -21.55 5.25
C LEU A 116 -11.81 -21.90 5.13
N LEU A 117 -11.48 -23.17 4.88
CA LEU A 117 -10.09 -23.59 4.70
C LEU A 117 -9.45 -22.91 3.49
N VAL A 118 -10.11 -22.97 2.33
CA VAL A 118 -9.56 -22.43 1.07
C VAL A 118 -9.45 -20.91 1.11
N THR A 119 -10.44 -20.20 1.67
CA THR A 119 -10.37 -18.74 1.82
C THR A 119 -9.27 -18.31 2.80
N THR A 120 -9.10 -19.05 3.91
CA THR A 120 -8.02 -18.75 4.87
C THR A 120 -6.64 -18.97 4.23
N LEU A 121 -6.44 -20.08 3.53
CA LEU A 121 -5.18 -20.32 2.79
C LEU A 121 -4.97 -19.27 1.70
N GLY A 122 -6.01 -18.95 0.93
CA GLY A 122 -5.97 -17.91 -0.09
C GLY A 122 -5.61 -16.54 0.48
N PHE A 123 -6.16 -16.19 1.64
CA PHE A 123 -5.84 -14.94 2.34
C PHE A 123 -4.36 -14.89 2.76
N ILE A 124 -3.85 -15.96 3.40
CA ILE A 124 -2.45 -16.04 3.85
C ILE A 124 -1.47 -15.95 2.66
N LEU A 125 -1.75 -16.71 1.59
CA LEU A 125 -0.92 -16.68 0.37
C LEU A 125 -1.01 -15.33 -0.33
N GLY A 126 -2.19 -14.71 -0.34
CA GLY A 126 -2.41 -13.40 -0.93
C GLY A 126 -1.66 -12.28 -0.22
N GLN A 127 -1.51 -12.33 1.11
CA GLN A 127 -0.67 -11.40 1.86
C GLN A 127 0.80 -11.46 1.38
N ARG A 128 1.35 -12.67 1.23
CA ARG A 128 2.72 -12.85 0.72
C ARG A 128 2.87 -12.39 -0.73
N LEU A 129 1.88 -12.71 -1.58
CA LEU A 129 1.84 -12.24 -2.95
C LEU A 129 1.78 -10.72 -3.01
N GLY A 130 0.99 -10.07 -2.15
CA GLY A 130 0.90 -8.62 -2.06
C GLY A 130 2.25 -7.95 -1.77
N LEU A 131 3.04 -8.50 -0.83
CA LEU A 131 4.40 -8.01 -0.55
C LEU A 131 5.33 -8.15 -1.77
N ALA A 132 5.26 -9.28 -2.50
CA ALA A 132 6.03 -9.47 -3.72
C ALA A 132 5.60 -8.50 -4.84
N LEU A 133 4.29 -8.25 -4.99
CA LEU A 133 3.74 -7.27 -5.93
C LEU A 133 4.16 -5.83 -5.57
N GLN A 134 4.25 -5.49 -4.29
CA GLN A 134 4.82 -4.20 -3.90
C GLN A 134 6.25 -4.07 -4.40
N ALA A 135 7.12 -5.00 -4.06
CA ALA A 135 8.54 -4.95 -4.39
C ALA A 135 8.82 -4.91 -5.90
N SER A 136 7.96 -5.52 -6.73
CA SER A 136 8.24 -5.68 -8.16
C SER A 136 7.37 -4.79 -9.07
N LEU A 137 6.12 -4.53 -8.67
CA LEU A 137 5.12 -3.94 -9.55
C LEU A 137 4.63 -2.57 -9.07
N THR A 138 4.23 -2.42 -7.81
CA THR A 138 3.51 -1.22 -7.35
C THR A 138 4.40 -0.17 -6.71
N THR A 139 5.65 -0.47 -6.33
CA THR A 139 6.62 0.50 -5.85
C THR A 139 7.90 0.49 -6.69
N ASP A 140 8.62 1.60 -6.72
CA ASP A 140 9.99 1.70 -7.21
C ASP A 140 10.83 2.50 -6.19
N PRO A 141 11.74 1.85 -5.45
CA PRO A 141 12.57 2.52 -4.45
C PRO A 141 13.64 3.43 -5.04
N ARG A 142 13.88 3.36 -6.35
CA ARG A 142 14.87 4.19 -7.07
C ARG A 142 14.31 5.58 -7.31
N VAL A 143 14.22 6.37 -6.27
CA VAL A 143 13.58 7.71 -6.28
C VAL A 143 14.36 8.76 -7.10
N GLY A 144 15.65 8.51 -7.43
CA GLY A 144 16.45 9.40 -8.28
C GLY A 144 16.47 10.84 -7.78
N ASN A 145 16.13 11.77 -8.68
CA ASN A 145 16.07 13.20 -8.40
C ASN A 145 14.69 13.71 -7.89
N LEU A 146 13.81 12.79 -7.46
CA LEU A 146 12.54 13.15 -6.80
C LEU A 146 12.82 14.05 -5.59
N ARG A 147 12.04 15.10 -5.40
CA ARG A 147 12.14 16.02 -4.24
C ARG A 147 10.78 16.20 -3.60
N VAL A 148 10.75 16.30 -2.28
CA VAL A 148 9.57 16.76 -1.53
C VAL A 148 9.59 18.29 -1.56
N VAL A 149 8.55 18.90 -2.13
CA VAL A 149 8.48 20.35 -2.31
C VAL A 149 7.58 21.04 -1.31
N ALA A 150 6.50 20.37 -0.88
CA ALA A 150 5.59 20.93 0.11
C ALA A 150 4.80 19.85 0.82
N VAL A 151 4.41 20.14 2.06
CA VAL A 151 3.40 19.38 2.80
C VAL A 151 2.29 20.33 3.20
N VAL A 152 1.07 20.08 2.75
CA VAL A 152 -0.11 20.89 3.02
C VAL A 152 -1.09 20.11 3.86
N ARG A 153 -1.47 20.66 5.02
CA ARG A 153 -2.48 20.10 5.91
C ARG A 153 -3.86 20.59 5.49
N GLU A 154 -4.79 19.67 5.38
CA GLU A 154 -6.21 19.93 5.15
C GLU A 154 -7.04 19.25 6.23
N GLU A 155 -8.06 19.93 6.76
CA GLU A 155 -9.00 19.36 7.71
C GLU A 155 -10.37 19.21 7.05
N ARG A 156 -10.89 17.99 7.06
CA ARG A 156 -12.25 17.66 6.57
C ARG A 156 -13.07 17.04 7.68
N GLY A 157 -13.74 17.88 8.45
CA GLY A 157 -14.45 17.44 9.65
C GLY A 157 -13.48 16.84 10.67
N PRO A 158 -13.69 15.59 11.11
CA PRO A 158 -12.78 14.95 12.06
C PRO A 158 -11.52 14.37 11.42
N MET A 159 -11.39 14.44 10.09
CA MET A 159 -10.29 13.84 9.35
C MET A 159 -9.20 14.86 9.06
N VAL A 160 -7.98 14.57 9.49
CA VAL A 160 -6.77 15.33 9.13
C VAL A 160 -6.09 14.65 7.95
N ILE A 161 -5.77 15.44 6.94
CA ILE A 161 -5.19 14.99 5.69
C ILE A 161 -3.91 15.79 5.43
N HIS A 162 -2.82 15.10 5.07
CA HIS A 162 -1.59 15.75 4.64
C HIS A 162 -1.32 15.41 3.18
N HIS A 163 -1.25 16.44 2.33
CA HIS A 163 -0.85 16.34 0.94
C HIS A 163 0.64 16.58 0.85
N VAL A 164 1.41 15.54 0.55
CA VAL A 164 2.87 15.63 0.32
C VAL A 164 3.09 15.73 -1.18
N TYR A 165 3.56 16.89 -1.63
CA TYR A 165 3.84 17.15 -3.03
C TYR A 165 5.29 16.85 -3.37
N THR A 166 5.47 16.23 -4.54
CA THR A 166 6.79 15.85 -5.05
C THR A 166 7.00 16.34 -6.47
N GLU A 167 8.24 16.66 -6.79
CA GLU A 167 8.68 17.05 -8.14
C GLU A 167 9.97 16.32 -8.52
N TYR A 168 10.19 16.17 -9.82
CA TYR A 168 11.46 15.73 -10.38
C TYR A 168 12.28 16.94 -10.82
N ALA A 169 13.52 17.05 -10.31
CA ALA A 169 14.46 18.10 -10.69
C ALA A 169 15.17 17.77 -12.00
#